data_b7a2de75cac405162bc58fe302adc9ed
#
_entry.id   b7a2de75cac405162bc58fe302adc9ed
#
_cell.length_a   1.000
_cell.length_b   1.000
_cell.length_c   1.000
_cell.angle_alpha   90.00
_cell.angle_beta   90.00
_cell.angle_gamma   90.00
#
_symmetry.space_group_name_H-M   'P 1'
#
loop_
_entity.id
_entity.type
_entity.pdbx_description
1 polymer ?
#
loop_
_entity_poly.entity_id
_entity_poly.type
_entity_poly.pdbx_seq_one_letter_code
_entity_poly.pdbx_strand_id
1 'polypeptide(L)'
;MAYEASSDVLKHCKNNMLFREINREKERYKNIAEQARCELVKRNEEAVEVAPFGKLMSKMGIAMKTASNQSGHNIAKIMVQGTTMGIIDIQHAVNRSHNADPRIKESAERLLQREQEYCESLKKYL
;
A
#
# COMPACT_ATOMS: atom_id res chain seq x y z
N MET A 1 -7.40 -2.89 -1.41
CA MET A 1 -7.19 -1.42 -1.49
C MET A 1 -5.85 -1.05 -2.11
N ALA A 2 -4.68 -1.35 -1.52
CA ALA A 2 -3.38 -1.05 -2.12
C ALA A 2 -3.20 -1.73 -3.49
N TYR A 3 -3.66 -2.96 -3.63
CA TYR A 3 -3.69 -3.69 -4.90
C TYR A 3 -4.51 -2.97 -5.97
N GLU A 4 -5.71 -2.52 -5.64
CA GLU A 4 -6.61 -1.82 -6.56
C GLU A 4 -6.03 -0.46 -6.97
N ALA A 5 -5.51 0.31 -6.02
CA ALA A 5 -4.84 1.56 -6.28
C ALA A 5 -3.63 1.40 -7.20
N SER A 6 -2.79 0.39 -6.95
CA SER A 6 -1.65 0.07 -7.82
C SER A 6 -2.11 -0.34 -9.22
N SER A 7 -3.22 -1.07 -9.33
CA SER A 7 -3.79 -1.46 -10.63
C SER A 7 -4.28 -0.26 -11.44
N ASP A 8 -4.87 0.74 -10.79
CA ASP A 8 -5.32 1.96 -11.45
C ASP A 8 -4.15 2.83 -11.90
N VAL A 9 -3.11 2.94 -11.08
CA VAL A 9 -1.87 3.66 -11.43
C VAL A 9 -1.19 3.03 -12.65
N LEU A 10 -1.14 1.70 -12.73
CA LEU A 10 -0.49 0.98 -13.83
C LEU A 10 -1.12 1.26 -15.19
N LYS A 11 -2.42 1.52 -15.26
CA LYS A 11 -3.11 1.87 -16.50
C LYS A 11 -2.56 3.16 -17.14
N HIS A 12 -1.95 4.03 -16.36
CA HIS A 12 -1.47 5.34 -16.78
C HIS A 12 0.07 5.45 -16.80
N CYS A 13 0.77 4.43 -16.35
CA CYS A 13 2.23 4.46 -16.22
C CYS A 13 2.92 4.14 -17.55
N LYS A 14 3.61 5.14 -18.13
CA LYS A 14 4.39 5.00 -19.36
C LYS A 14 5.87 4.70 -19.13
N ASN A 15 6.36 4.87 -17.90
CA ASN A 15 7.74 4.54 -17.56
C ASN A 15 7.86 3.04 -17.25
N ASN A 16 8.57 2.30 -18.09
CA ASN A 16 8.67 0.83 -18.01
C ASN A 16 9.32 0.33 -16.70
N MET A 17 10.30 1.04 -16.16
CA MET A 17 10.95 0.63 -14.91
C MET A 17 10.02 0.86 -13.73
N LEU A 18 9.39 2.03 -13.65
CA LEU A 18 8.41 2.36 -12.65
C LEU A 18 7.20 1.42 -12.73
N PHE A 19 6.71 1.13 -13.94
CA PHE A 19 5.64 0.15 -14.17
C PHE A 19 5.97 -1.22 -13.55
N ARG A 20 7.17 -1.75 -13.81
CA ARG A 20 7.59 -3.04 -13.26
C ARG A 20 7.67 -3.02 -11.75
N GLU A 21 8.14 -1.93 -11.18
CA GLU A 21 8.26 -1.77 -9.73
C GLU A 21 6.89 -1.72 -9.06
N ILE A 22 5.97 -0.91 -9.57
CA ILE A 22 4.60 -0.83 -9.07
C ILE A 22 3.87 -2.17 -9.26
N ASN A 23 4.03 -2.83 -10.39
CA ASN A 23 3.39 -4.12 -10.65
C ASN A 23 3.89 -5.21 -9.70
N ARG A 24 5.19 -5.23 -9.39
CA ARG A 24 5.76 -6.15 -8.40
C ARG A 24 5.15 -5.93 -7.02
N GLU A 25 5.02 -4.69 -6.62
CA GLU A 25 4.44 -4.34 -5.32
C GLU A 25 2.95 -4.65 -5.26
N LYS A 26 2.21 -4.43 -6.35
CA LYS A 26 0.82 -4.83 -6.49
C LYS A 26 0.61 -6.34 -6.21
N GLU A 27 1.45 -7.18 -6.79
CA GLU A 27 1.35 -8.64 -6.55
C GLU A 27 1.69 -9.00 -5.09
N ARG A 28 2.61 -8.29 -4.45
CA ARG A 28 2.88 -8.44 -3.01
C ARG A 28 1.68 -8.06 -2.16
N TYR A 29 1.01 -6.94 -2.44
CA TYR A 29 -0.21 -6.54 -1.72
C TYR A 29 -1.31 -7.59 -1.85
N LYS A 30 -1.48 -8.18 -3.03
CA LYS A 30 -2.42 -9.28 -3.24
C LYS A 30 -2.12 -10.45 -2.30
N ASN A 31 -0.88 -10.91 -2.28
CA ASN A 31 -0.46 -12.03 -1.44
C ASN A 31 -0.64 -11.74 0.05
N ILE A 32 -0.29 -10.52 0.49
CA ILE A 32 -0.48 -10.09 1.89
C ILE A 32 -1.96 -10.08 2.25
N ALA A 33 -2.82 -9.56 1.38
CA ALA A 33 -4.27 -9.53 1.61
C ALA A 33 -4.87 -10.95 1.70
N GLU A 34 -4.43 -11.87 0.85
CA GLU A 34 -4.86 -13.28 0.89
C GLU A 34 -4.41 -13.96 2.19
N GLN A 35 -3.15 -13.76 2.60
CA GLN A 35 -2.65 -14.31 3.86
C GLN A 35 -3.41 -13.75 5.07
N ALA A 36 -3.68 -12.45 5.10
CA ALA A 36 -4.44 -11.81 6.17
C ALA A 36 -5.88 -12.35 6.25
N ARG A 37 -6.53 -12.55 5.11
CA ARG A 37 -7.87 -13.17 5.06
C ARG A 37 -7.85 -14.58 5.60
N CYS A 38 -6.87 -15.41 5.24
CA CYS A 38 -6.73 -16.76 5.76
C CYS A 38 -6.56 -16.76 7.28
N GLU A 39 -5.76 -15.85 7.84
CA GLU A 39 -5.59 -15.75 9.29
C GLU A 39 -6.88 -15.31 10.01
N LEU A 40 -7.64 -14.38 9.44
CA LEU A 40 -8.92 -13.95 10.00
C LEU A 40 -9.95 -15.09 9.99
N VAL A 41 -10.03 -15.86 8.91
CA VAL A 41 -10.92 -17.03 8.81
C VAL A 41 -10.57 -18.08 9.88
N LYS A 42 -9.27 -18.36 10.08
CA LYS A 42 -8.83 -19.29 11.13
C LYS A 42 -9.22 -18.86 12.55
N ARG A 43 -9.37 -17.55 12.76
CA ARG A 43 -9.74 -16.95 14.05
C ARG A 43 -11.23 -16.69 14.22
N ASN A 44 -12.06 -17.03 13.21
CA ASN A 44 -13.48 -16.65 13.14
C ASN A 44 -13.71 -15.14 13.28
N GLU A 45 -12.79 -14.32 12.77
CA GLU A 45 -12.88 -12.87 12.78
C GLU A 45 -13.25 -12.36 11.40
N GLU A 46 -14.10 -11.32 11.35
CA GLU A 46 -14.42 -10.64 10.10
C GLU A 46 -13.39 -9.54 9.80
N ALA A 47 -13.09 -9.35 8.51
CA ALA A 47 -12.26 -8.24 8.09
C ALA A 47 -13.00 -6.92 8.29
N VAL A 48 -12.53 -6.10 9.23
CA VAL A 48 -13.00 -4.73 9.39
C VAL A 48 -12.29 -3.85 8.38
N GLU A 49 -13.05 -3.24 7.46
CA GLU A 49 -12.48 -2.19 6.60
C GLU A 49 -11.99 -1.03 7.45
N VAL A 50 -10.70 -0.75 7.35
CA VAL A 50 -10.11 0.41 8.02
C VAL A 50 -10.50 1.67 7.24
N ALA A 51 -11.56 2.32 7.65
CA ALA A 51 -12.16 3.49 7.00
C ALA A 51 -11.16 4.62 6.62
N PRO A 52 -10.13 4.96 7.42
CA PRO A 52 -9.12 5.96 7.03
C PRO A 52 -8.33 5.59 5.79
N PHE A 53 -7.94 4.31 5.65
CA PHE A 53 -7.17 3.81 4.52
C PHE A 53 -8.02 3.80 3.23
N GLY A 54 -9.31 3.47 3.33
CA GLY A 54 -10.25 3.53 2.22
C GLY A 54 -10.42 4.94 1.67
N LYS A 55 -10.52 5.94 2.54
CA LYS A 55 -10.60 7.36 2.15
C LYS A 55 -9.32 7.83 1.45
N LEU A 56 -8.16 7.40 1.92
CA LEU A 56 -6.88 7.73 1.31
C LEU A 56 -6.75 7.12 -0.09
N MET A 57 -7.11 5.85 -0.27
CA MET A 57 -7.07 5.17 -1.55
C MET A 57 -8.05 5.77 -2.56
N SER A 58 -9.24 6.18 -2.12
CA SER A 58 -10.18 6.93 -2.94
C SER A 58 -9.60 8.27 -3.40
N LYS A 59 -8.93 9.00 -2.51
CA LYS A 59 -8.24 10.26 -2.85
C LYS A 59 -7.10 10.06 -3.84
N MET A 60 -6.30 8.98 -3.68
CA MET A 60 -5.26 8.63 -4.64
C MET A 60 -5.85 8.28 -6.02
N GLY A 61 -6.90 7.50 -6.06
CA GLY A 61 -7.59 7.18 -7.32
C GLY A 61 -8.15 8.42 -8.01
N ILE A 62 -8.73 9.35 -7.26
CA ILE A 62 -9.20 10.64 -7.79
C ILE A 62 -8.01 11.49 -8.28
N ALA A 63 -6.95 11.60 -7.51
CA ALA A 63 -5.75 12.34 -7.90
C ALA A 63 -5.14 11.80 -9.20
N MET A 64 -5.12 10.49 -9.40
CA MET A 64 -4.67 9.86 -10.63
C MET A 64 -5.60 10.15 -11.82
N LYS A 65 -6.91 10.08 -11.63
CA LYS A 65 -7.90 10.33 -12.67
C LYS A 65 -7.97 11.81 -13.10
N THR A 66 -7.67 12.72 -12.16
CA THR A 66 -7.70 14.17 -12.39
C THR A 66 -6.34 14.76 -12.74
N ALA A 67 -5.25 14.00 -12.61
CA ALA A 67 -3.93 14.46 -12.97
C ALA A 67 -3.84 14.73 -14.48
N SER A 68 -3.65 15.98 -14.84
CA SER A 68 -3.44 16.39 -16.24
C SER A 68 -2.09 15.93 -16.80
N ASN A 69 -1.16 15.57 -15.94
CA ASN A 69 0.17 15.10 -16.28
C ASN A 69 0.42 13.71 -15.64
N GLN A 70 0.42 12.67 -16.48
CA GLN A 70 0.69 11.28 -16.11
C GLN A 70 2.17 10.90 -16.34
N SER A 71 3.09 11.85 -16.18
CA SER A 71 4.52 11.57 -16.23
C SER A 71 4.95 10.60 -15.12
N GLY A 72 6.04 9.89 -15.35
CA GLY A 72 6.61 9.00 -14.32
C GLY A 72 6.88 9.72 -13.00
N HIS A 73 7.32 10.98 -13.06
CA HIS A 73 7.50 11.85 -11.90
C HIS A 73 6.20 12.07 -11.10
N ASN A 74 5.10 12.41 -11.76
CA ASN A 74 3.82 12.62 -11.06
C ASN A 74 3.25 11.32 -10.49
N ILE A 75 3.38 10.21 -11.22
CA ILE A 75 2.98 8.90 -10.72
C ILE A 75 3.80 8.54 -9.48
N ALA A 76 5.12 8.68 -9.53
CA ALA A 76 5.99 8.43 -8.38
C ALA A 76 5.63 9.31 -7.18
N LYS A 77 5.37 10.59 -7.39
CA LYS A 77 4.92 11.53 -6.35
C LYS A 77 3.65 11.04 -5.65
N ILE A 78 2.63 10.64 -6.41
CA ILE A 78 1.36 10.13 -5.87
C ILE A 78 1.61 8.83 -5.10
N MET A 79 2.42 7.92 -5.65
CA MET A 79 2.76 6.67 -4.99
C MET A 79 3.53 6.88 -3.69
N VAL A 80 4.52 7.77 -3.67
CA VAL A 80 5.28 8.12 -2.45
C VAL A 80 4.36 8.70 -1.38
N GLN A 81 3.45 9.60 -1.75
CA GLN A 81 2.48 10.16 -0.81
C GLN A 81 1.57 9.08 -0.22
N GLY A 82 1.02 8.20 -1.06
CA GLY A 82 0.16 7.11 -0.62
C GLY A 82 0.89 6.10 0.27
N THR A 83 2.09 5.69 -0.12
CA THR A 83 2.90 4.76 0.67
C THR A 83 3.29 5.36 2.02
N THR A 84 3.65 6.65 2.07
CA THR A 84 3.95 7.36 3.33
C THR A 84 2.75 7.35 4.28
N MET A 85 1.55 7.58 3.79
CA MET A 85 0.35 7.50 4.61
C MET A 85 0.09 6.07 5.10
N GLY A 86 0.30 5.07 4.25
CA GLY A 86 0.22 3.66 4.65
C GLY A 86 1.21 3.30 5.75
N ILE A 87 2.45 3.78 5.65
CA ILE A 87 3.49 3.61 6.69
C ILE A 87 3.02 4.20 8.04
N ILE A 88 2.43 5.39 8.04
CA ILE A 88 1.90 6.04 9.24
C ILE A 88 0.79 5.19 9.86
N ASP A 89 -0.13 4.68 9.06
CA ASP A 89 -1.25 3.89 9.54
C ASP A 89 -0.78 2.54 10.12
N ILE A 90 0.16 1.86 9.48
CA ILE A 90 0.74 0.61 9.97
C ILE A 90 1.51 0.87 11.27
N GLN A 91 2.32 1.92 11.33
CA GLN A 91 3.06 2.29 12.55
C GLN A 91 2.10 2.58 13.71
N HIS A 92 1.01 3.28 13.45
CA HIS A 92 -0.03 3.56 14.43
C HIS A 92 -0.68 2.28 14.95
N ALA A 93 -0.99 1.34 14.05
CA ALA A 93 -1.55 0.04 14.41
C ALA A 93 -0.57 -0.77 15.26
N VAL A 94 0.72 -0.83 14.90
CA VAL A 94 1.77 -1.51 15.67
C VAL A 94 1.89 -0.92 17.07
N ASN A 95 1.91 0.40 17.18
CA ASN A 95 2.06 1.09 18.47
C ASN A 95 0.85 0.86 19.41
N ARG A 96 -0.34 0.65 18.87
CA ARG A 96 -1.56 0.37 19.65
C ARG A 96 -1.74 -1.10 20.02
N SER A 97 -1.05 -1.99 19.34
CA SER A 97 -1.23 -3.45 19.47
C SER A 97 -0.36 -4.05 20.58
N HIS A 98 -0.43 -3.48 21.81
CA HIS A 98 0.36 -3.96 22.95
C HIS A 98 0.04 -5.42 23.34
N ASN A 99 -1.21 -5.86 23.14
CA ASN A 99 -1.70 -7.19 23.51
C ASN A 99 -1.92 -8.10 22.28
N ALA A 100 -1.41 -7.73 21.11
CA ALA A 100 -1.54 -8.55 19.92
C ALA A 100 -0.66 -9.81 20.00
N ASP A 101 -1.13 -10.86 19.31
CA ASP A 101 -0.32 -12.06 19.08
C ASP A 101 1.07 -11.66 18.53
N PRO A 102 2.17 -12.16 19.12
CA PRO A 102 3.53 -11.84 18.68
C PRO A 102 3.76 -12.08 17.18
N ARG A 103 3.11 -13.07 16.59
CA ARG A 103 3.23 -13.37 15.16
C ARG A 103 2.58 -12.29 14.29
N ILE A 104 1.46 -11.74 14.73
CA ILE A 104 0.77 -10.65 14.04
C ILE A 104 1.62 -9.39 14.12
N LYS A 105 2.15 -9.09 15.30
CA LYS A 105 3.03 -7.94 15.50
C LYS A 105 4.26 -8.02 14.62
N GLU A 106 4.94 -9.17 14.59
CA GLU A 106 6.11 -9.40 13.73
C GLU A 106 5.76 -9.24 12.24
N SER A 107 4.61 -9.75 11.80
CA SER A 107 4.13 -9.59 10.43
C SER A 107 3.88 -8.13 10.07
N ALA A 108 3.31 -7.36 10.98
CA ALA A 108 3.07 -5.93 10.80
C ALA A 108 4.38 -5.13 10.76
N GLU A 109 5.35 -5.45 11.59
CA GLU A 109 6.69 -4.85 11.59
C GLU A 109 7.45 -5.15 10.29
N ARG A 110 7.36 -6.38 9.78
CA ARG A 110 7.94 -6.74 8.47
C ARG A 110 7.25 -5.98 7.31
N LEU A 111 5.93 -5.83 7.38
CA LEU A 111 5.21 -5.05 6.40
C LEU A 111 5.65 -3.58 6.44
N LEU A 112 5.76 -3.00 7.63
CA LEU A 112 6.22 -1.63 7.84
C LEU A 112 7.60 -1.41 7.20
N GLN A 113 8.56 -2.30 7.47
CA GLN A 113 9.89 -2.22 6.89
C GLN A 113 9.85 -2.26 5.36
N ARG A 114 9.07 -3.17 4.78
CA ARG A 114 8.93 -3.29 3.32
C ARG A 114 8.31 -2.04 2.68
N GLU A 115 7.30 -1.46 3.32
CA GLU A 115 6.70 -0.22 2.83
C GLU A 115 7.69 0.94 2.85
N GLN A 116 8.54 1.02 3.87
CA GLN A 116 9.62 2.01 3.94
C GLN A 116 10.64 1.82 2.81
N GLU A 117 11.08 0.58 2.57
CA GLU A 117 12.00 0.25 1.47
C GLU A 117 11.37 0.56 0.10
N TYR A 118 10.10 0.24 -0.08
CA TYR A 118 9.37 0.55 -1.31
C TYR A 118 9.24 2.05 -1.52
N CYS A 119 8.89 2.81 -0.48
CA CYS A 119 8.81 4.26 -0.53
C CYS A 119 10.15 4.88 -0.97
N GLU A 120 11.26 4.41 -0.41
CA GLU A 120 12.60 4.85 -0.81
C GLU A 120 12.91 4.50 -2.27
N SER A 121 12.52 3.32 -2.73
CA SER A 121 12.74 2.90 -4.12
C SER A 121 11.99 3.76 -5.14
N LEU A 122 10.84 4.31 -4.76
CA LEU A 122 10.04 5.20 -5.61
C LEU A 122 10.64 6.60 -5.75
N LYS A 123 11.40 7.05 -4.76
CA LYS A 123 11.98 8.41 -4.75
C LYS A 123 12.94 8.66 -5.90
N LYS A 124 13.59 7.63 -6.45
CA LYS A 124 14.47 7.76 -7.63
C LYS A 124 13.73 8.23 -8.90
N TYR A 125 12.41 8.15 -8.90
CA TYR A 125 11.58 8.61 -10.02
C TYR A 125 11.03 10.04 -9.84
N LEU A 126 11.26 10.62 -8.64
CA LEU A 126 10.92 12.02 -8.38
C LEU A 126 11.87 12.96 -9.11
#